data_5b01017e60324339e851a79d52646559
#
_entry.id   5b01017e60324339e851a79d52646559
#
_cell.length_a   1.000
_cell.length_b   1.000
_cell.length_c   1.000
_cell.angle_alpha   90.00
_cell.angle_beta   90.00
_cell.angle_gamma   90.00
#
_symmetry.space_group_name_H-M   'P 1'
#
loop_
_entity.id
_entity.type
_entity.pdbx_description
1 polymer ?
#
loop_
_entity_poly.entity_id
_entity_poly.type
_entity_poly.pdbx_seq_one_letter_code
_entity_poly.pdbx_strand_id
1 'polypeptide(L)'
;MRGSDDGQKNLFSYVSLEDRIPKGHPLRNVRKTADAAFADMEDAFGQMYSPIGRPSIAPEMLLRALLLQVLFTIRSERQLMEQLEYNLLYRWFVGLEIDDTVWSHTTFSKNRDRLLRTDISQRFFEAMRQQANSNRLLSREHFSVVGTLIDACASMKSFRPQDEEEDDEGDDQPSGRNVAVDFKGERRSNAKHESKTDPDARLIRRKGTAARMCYAEHLLTENRNGLIVDAELTHATEYSEREAASAMVSRVLGTHRITVGADKGYDTPAFLETMREMGATPHIARTVRSKLDGRTIRHEGYAISLRRRKMTEERFGSMKVIGMMRKLRRRGKEKVTSDREMASTRALFNSLSTGVFQWASLSTISNPALDPPKKSM
;
A
#
# COMPACT_ATOMS: atom_id res chain seq x y z
N MET A 1 34.80 20.06 -29.88
CA MET A 1 35.58 18.82 -30.11
C MET A 1 34.63 17.65 -29.95
N ARG A 2 34.59 16.75 -30.93
CA ARG A 2 33.88 15.47 -30.79
C ARG A 2 34.69 14.58 -29.85
N GLY A 3 34.07 14.02 -28.78
CA GLY A 3 34.71 13.03 -27.92
C GLY A 3 34.95 11.72 -28.68
N SER A 4 35.99 10.96 -28.34
CA SER A 4 36.23 9.63 -28.88
C SER A 4 35.29 8.62 -28.19
N ASP A 5 34.74 7.68 -28.95
CA ASP A 5 34.01 6.51 -28.47
C ASP A 5 35.04 5.40 -28.21
N ASP A 6 35.81 5.59 -27.13
CA ASP A 6 36.77 4.58 -26.67
C ASP A 6 36.01 3.57 -25.80
N GLY A 7 35.85 2.35 -26.31
CA GLY A 7 35.23 1.24 -25.55
C GLY A 7 35.90 0.99 -24.21
N GLN A 8 35.31 0.16 -23.38
CA GLN A 8 35.80 -0.14 -22.03
C GLN A 8 37.27 -0.60 -22.04
N LYS A 9 38.16 0.21 -21.50
CA LYS A 9 39.61 -0.05 -21.50
C LYS A 9 40.13 -0.67 -20.20
N ASN A 10 39.35 -0.56 -19.09
CA ASN A 10 39.79 -1.03 -17.80
C ASN A 10 39.04 -2.29 -17.39
N LEU A 11 39.79 -3.32 -17.02
CA LEU A 11 39.25 -4.60 -16.55
C LEU A 11 38.79 -4.53 -15.11
N PHE A 12 39.33 -3.63 -14.30
CA PHE A 12 39.04 -3.47 -12.88
C PHE A 12 38.61 -2.04 -12.57
N SER A 13 37.66 -1.89 -11.65
CA SER A 13 37.24 -0.62 -11.09
C SER A 13 37.38 -0.69 -9.56
N TYR A 14 38.06 0.29 -8.95
CA TYR A 14 38.26 0.40 -7.50
C TYR A 14 37.32 1.39 -6.84
N VAL A 15 36.11 1.55 -7.37
CA VAL A 15 35.10 2.49 -6.84
C VAL A 15 34.03 1.69 -6.11
N SER A 16 33.87 1.97 -4.80
CA SER A 16 32.78 1.40 -4.02
C SER A 16 31.42 1.97 -4.48
N LEU A 17 30.35 1.19 -4.31
CA LEU A 17 28.99 1.70 -4.57
C LEU A 17 28.65 2.89 -3.68
N GLU A 18 29.19 2.91 -2.45
CA GLU A 18 28.99 4.02 -1.51
C GLU A 18 29.57 5.34 -2.02
N ASP A 19 30.74 5.29 -2.63
CA ASP A 19 31.40 6.47 -3.23
C ASP A 19 30.76 6.90 -4.55
N ARG A 20 30.20 5.91 -5.29
CA ARG A 20 29.56 6.16 -6.59
C ARG A 20 28.25 6.95 -6.44
N ILE A 21 27.49 6.73 -5.37
CA ILE A 21 26.21 7.40 -5.15
C ILE A 21 26.43 8.79 -4.56
N PRO A 22 25.90 9.87 -5.16
CA PRO A 22 26.08 11.23 -4.66
C PRO A 22 25.63 11.37 -3.19
N LYS A 23 26.40 12.07 -2.38
CA LYS A 23 26.13 12.28 -0.94
C LYS A 23 24.76 12.92 -0.69
N GLY A 24 24.28 13.78 -1.59
CA GLY A 24 22.96 14.42 -1.51
C GLY A 24 21.82 13.61 -2.13
N HIS A 25 22.03 12.34 -2.55
CA HIS A 25 20.98 11.56 -3.19
C HIS A 25 19.84 11.23 -2.21
N PRO A 26 18.55 11.46 -2.57
CA PRO A 26 17.41 11.28 -1.66
C PRO A 26 17.30 9.89 -1.05
N LEU A 27 17.66 8.84 -1.79
CA LEU A 27 17.63 7.47 -1.29
C LEU A 27 18.59 7.23 -0.10
N ARG A 28 19.58 8.09 0.13
CA ARG A 28 20.44 7.99 1.33
C ARG A 28 19.63 8.20 2.61
N ASN A 29 18.78 9.22 2.61
CA ASN A 29 17.91 9.48 3.77
C ASN A 29 16.87 8.36 3.93
N VAL A 30 16.30 7.87 2.84
CA VAL A 30 15.37 6.75 2.87
C VAL A 30 16.03 5.50 3.43
N ARG A 31 17.24 5.16 2.97
CA ARG A 31 18.01 4.01 3.46
C ARG A 31 18.31 4.16 4.94
N LYS A 32 18.84 5.31 5.35
CA LYS A 32 19.16 5.60 6.78
C LYS A 32 17.92 5.44 7.67
N THR A 33 16.78 5.95 7.23
CA THR A 33 15.52 5.87 7.98
C THR A 33 15.00 4.43 8.04
N ALA A 34 15.11 3.67 6.94
CA ALA A 34 14.74 2.26 6.90
C ALA A 34 15.65 1.42 7.80
N ASP A 35 16.97 1.65 7.75
CA ASP A 35 17.95 0.92 8.55
C ASP A 35 17.74 1.15 10.05
N ALA A 36 17.39 2.38 10.46
CA ALA A 36 17.00 2.67 11.83
C ALA A 36 15.74 1.88 12.27
N ALA A 37 14.73 1.78 11.39
CA ALA A 37 13.55 0.97 11.67
C ALA A 37 13.87 -0.53 11.73
N PHE A 38 14.81 -1.02 10.93
CA PHE A 38 15.24 -2.42 10.96
C PHE A 38 15.99 -2.76 12.26
N ALA A 39 16.79 -1.84 12.78
CA ALA A 39 17.45 -2.01 14.08
C ALA A 39 16.43 -2.21 15.23
N ASP A 40 15.28 -1.50 15.17
CA ASP A 40 14.19 -1.69 16.13
C ASP A 40 13.45 -3.03 15.95
N MET A 41 13.68 -3.74 14.83
CA MET A 41 13.01 -5.01 14.48
C MET A 41 13.93 -6.23 14.56
N GLU A 42 15.16 -6.10 15.01
CA GLU A 42 16.20 -7.17 15.04
C GLU A 42 15.67 -8.45 15.72
N ASP A 43 15.03 -8.32 16.88
CA ASP A 43 14.45 -9.44 17.62
C ASP A 43 13.36 -10.18 16.79
N ALA A 44 12.53 -9.41 16.05
CA ALA A 44 11.50 -9.98 15.22
C ALA A 44 12.09 -10.74 14.03
N PHE A 45 13.17 -10.23 13.44
CA PHE A 45 13.89 -10.93 12.39
C PHE A 45 14.53 -12.21 12.92
N GLY A 46 15.16 -12.18 14.09
CA GLY A 46 15.76 -13.36 14.73
C GLY A 46 14.76 -14.50 14.94
N GLN A 47 13.53 -14.19 15.30
CA GLN A 47 12.46 -15.18 15.52
C GLN A 47 11.96 -15.85 14.22
N MET A 48 12.15 -15.21 13.06
CA MET A 48 11.69 -15.74 11.78
C MET A 48 12.59 -16.83 11.19
N TYR A 49 13.84 -16.87 11.59
CA TYR A 49 14.84 -17.71 10.96
C TYR A 49 15.35 -18.77 11.92
N SER A 50 15.50 -20.00 11.41
CA SER A 50 16.15 -21.07 12.15
C SER A 50 17.65 -20.79 12.29
N PRO A 51 18.24 -21.07 13.45
CA PRO A 51 19.68 -20.96 13.63
C PRO A 51 20.48 -22.02 12.84
N ILE A 52 19.78 -23.02 12.28
CA ILE A 52 20.37 -24.16 11.55
C ILE A 52 19.84 -24.14 10.10
N GLY A 53 20.74 -24.38 9.14
CA GLY A 53 20.41 -24.52 7.73
C GLY A 53 21.19 -23.57 6.82
N ARG A 54 20.85 -23.59 5.52
CA ARG A 54 21.48 -22.71 4.52
C ARG A 54 21.05 -21.26 4.78
N PRO A 55 21.99 -20.29 4.77
CA PRO A 55 21.68 -18.87 4.85
C PRO A 55 20.64 -18.45 3.79
N SER A 56 19.65 -17.72 4.22
CA SER A 56 18.58 -17.18 3.38
C SER A 56 18.91 -15.73 3.01
N ILE A 57 18.09 -15.10 2.16
CA ILE A 57 18.16 -13.65 1.93
C ILE A 57 17.82 -12.96 3.25
N ALA A 58 18.66 -12.00 3.66
CA ALA A 58 18.41 -11.20 4.87
C ALA A 58 17.08 -10.44 4.75
N PRO A 59 16.26 -10.38 5.81
CA PRO A 59 14.96 -9.70 5.77
C PRO A 59 15.09 -8.22 5.45
N GLU A 60 16.14 -7.55 5.87
CA GLU A 60 16.44 -6.16 5.58
C GLU A 60 16.64 -5.93 4.07
N MET A 61 17.36 -6.83 3.40
CA MET A 61 17.56 -6.76 1.96
C MET A 61 16.25 -6.97 1.21
N LEU A 62 15.42 -7.92 1.67
CA LEU A 62 14.08 -8.15 1.11
C LEU A 62 13.18 -6.92 1.26
N LEU A 63 13.16 -6.32 2.45
CA LEU A 63 12.37 -5.11 2.73
C LEU A 63 12.87 -3.90 1.92
N ARG A 64 14.18 -3.70 1.79
CA ARG A 64 14.72 -2.65 0.92
C ARG A 64 14.35 -2.88 -0.55
N ALA A 65 14.39 -4.12 -1.02
CA ALA A 65 13.98 -4.46 -2.38
C ALA A 65 12.47 -4.21 -2.62
N LEU A 66 11.61 -4.56 -1.65
CA LEU A 66 10.18 -4.24 -1.69
C LEU A 66 9.93 -2.72 -1.63
N LEU A 67 10.71 -1.97 -0.84
CA LEU A 67 10.65 -0.51 -0.83
C LEU A 67 10.98 0.08 -2.21
N LEU A 68 12.05 -0.38 -2.87
CA LEU A 68 12.35 0.05 -4.24
C LEU A 68 11.18 -0.21 -5.18
N GLN A 69 10.55 -1.38 -5.06
CA GLN A 69 9.41 -1.74 -5.88
C GLN A 69 8.27 -0.72 -5.76
N VAL A 70 7.98 -0.29 -4.52
CA VAL A 70 6.91 0.68 -4.25
C VAL A 70 7.35 2.12 -4.55
N LEU A 71 8.61 2.48 -4.25
CA LEU A 71 9.16 3.83 -4.50
C LEU A 71 9.22 4.15 -6.00
N PHE A 72 9.65 3.20 -6.82
CA PHE A 72 9.86 3.39 -8.26
C PHE A 72 8.78 2.74 -9.13
N THR A 73 7.68 2.29 -8.53
CA THR A 73 6.53 1.70 -9.25
C THR A 73 6.94 0.52 -10.16
N ILE A 74 7.85 -0.33 -9.68
CA ILE A 74 8.34 -1.49 -10.42
C ILE A 74 7.24 -2.56 -10.41
N ARG A 75 6.70 -2.88 -11.59
CA ARG A 75 5.46 -3.67 -11.70
C ARG A 75 5.61 -5.15 -11.37
N SER A 76 6.77 -5.73 -11.59
CA SER A 76 6.97 -7.16 -11.37
C SER A 76 8.29 -7.44 -10.64
N GLU A 77 8.36 -8.59 -9.96
CA GLU A 77 9.58 -9.05 -9.30
C GLU A 77 10.66 -9.43 -10.30
N ARG A 78 10.27 -9.92 -11.48
CA ARG A 78 11.21 -10.16 -12.57
C ARG A 78 11.89 -8.87 -13.00
N GLN A 79 11.11 -7.80 -13.20
CA GLN A 79 11.65 -6.47 -13.53
C GLN A 79 12.50 -5.91 -12.38
N LEU A 80 12.12 -6.16 -11.11
CA LEU A 80 12.93 -5.74 -9.97
C LEU A 80 14.30 -6.45 -9.98
N MET A 81 14.34 -7.77 -10.21
CA MET A 81 15.60 -8.52 -10.28
C MET A 81 16.47 -8.03 -11.44
N GLU A 82 15.88 -7.78 -12.61
CA GLU A 82 16.58 -7.21 -13.76
C GLU A 82 17.15 -5.83 -13.44
N GLN A 83 16.40 -4.96 -12.76
CA GLN A 83 16.91 -3.66 -12.30
C GLN A 83 18.05 -3.81 -11.29
N LEU A 84 17.98 -4.77 -10.38
CA LEU A 84 19.07 -5.05 -9.43
C LEU A 84 20.32 -5.57 -10.12
N GLU A 85 20.21 -6.22 -11.29
CA GLU A 85 21.34 -6.71 -12.04
C GLU A 85 22.20 -5.55 -12.62
N TYR A 86 21.55 -4.50 -13.13
CA TYR A 86 22.24 -3.45 -13.89
C TYR A 86 22.28 -2.08 -13.21
N ASN A 87 21.41 -1.81 -12.23
CA ASN A 87 21.29 -0.51 -11.61
C ASN A 87 22.11 -0.41 -10.31
N LEU A 88 23.26 0.25 -10.39
CA LEU A 88 24.17 0.41 -9.25
C LEU A 88 23.50 1.12 -8.05
N LEU A 89 22.62 2.08 -8.29
CA LEU A 89 21.88 2.76 -7.23
C LEU A 89 20.96 1.81 -6.47
N TYR A 90 20.28 0.89 -7.18
CA TYR A 90 19.40 -0.09 -6.58
C TYR A 90 20.18 -1.17 -5.82
N ARG A 91 21.30 -1.64 -6.38
CA ARG A 91 22.22 -2.55 -5.70
C ARG A 91 22.69 -1.95 -4.37
N TRP A 92 23.22 -0.73 -4.44
CA TRP A 92 23.63 0.00 -3.25
C TRP A 92 22.49 0.12 -2.22
N PHE A 93 21.28 0.49 -2.65
CA PHE A 93 20.15 0.69 -1.74
C PHE A 93 19.74 -0.61 -1.04
N VAL A 94 19.74 -1.73 -1.74
CA VAL A 94 19.42 -3.05 -1.19
C VAL A 94 20.52 -3.60 -0.32
N GLY A 95 21.78 -3.26 -0.59
CA GLY A 95 22.97 -3.76 0.10
C GLY A 95 23.64 -4.91 -0.65
N LEU A 96 23.55 -4.91 -1.99
CA LEU A 96 24.28 -5.80 -2.86
C LEU A 96 25.57 -5.10 -3.32
N GLU A 97 26.69 -5.81 -3.28
CA GLU A 97 27.94 -5.35 -3.88
C GLU A 97 27.93 -5.52 -5.41
N ILE A 98 28.92 -4.96 -6.11
CA ILE A 98 29.00 -5.00 -7.56
C ILE A 98 29.06 -6.45 -8.08
N ASP A 99 29.77 -7.31 -7.39
CA ASP A 99 30.04 -8.71 -7.79
C ASP A 99 29.01 -9.69 -7.23
N ASP A 100 28.08 -9.24 -6.39
CA ASP A 100 27.06 -10.11 -5.83
C ASP A 100 26.10 -10.61 -6.92
N THR A 101 25.77 -11.88 -6.88
CA THR A 101 24.73 -12.46 -7.75
C THR A 101 23.35 -12.05 -7.28
N VAL A 102 22.56 -11.47 -8.18
CA VAL A 102 21.15 -11.15 -7.88
C VAL A 102 20.31 -12.42 -7.78
N TRP A 103 19.38 -12.44 -6.88
CA TRP A 103 18.48 -13.58 -6.68
C TRP A 103 17.59 -13.83 -7.90
N SER A 104 17.26 -15.10 -8.15
CA SER A 104 16.20 -15.40 -9.10
C SER A 104 14.86 -14.87 -8.60
N HIS A 105 13.96 -14.49 -9.51
CA HIS A 105 12.61 -14.01 -9.13
C HIS A 105 11.83 -15.04 -8.30
N THR A 106 12.04 -16.34 -8.53
CA THR A 106 11.41 -17.42 -7.77
C THR A 106 11.94 -17.52 -6.34
N THR A 107 13.26 -17.36 -6.15
CA THR A 107 13.89 -17.30 -4.83
C THR A 107 13.40 -16.09 -4.06
N PHE A 108 13.37 -14.92 -4.71
CA PHE A 108 12.85 -13.70 -4.11
C PHE A 108 11.38 -13.85 -3.68
N SER A 109 10.51 -14.36 -4.57
CA SER A 109 9.08 -14.56 -4.28
C SER A 109 8.84 -15.49 -3.09
N LYS A 110 9.58 -16.62 -3.00
CA LYS A 110 9.45 -17.56 -1.87
C LYS A 110 9.85 -16.92 -0.54
N ASN A 111 10.97 -16.18 -0.51
CA ASN A 111 11.45 -15.50 0.69
C ASN A 111 10.54 -14.35 1.09
N ARG A 112 10.06 -13.56 0.13
CA ARG A 112 9.05 -12.54 0.36
C ARG A 112 7.76 -13.14 0.93
N ASP A 113 7.23 -14.21 0.35
CA ASP A 113 5.99 -14.83 0.83
C ASP A 113 6.12 -15.34 2.28
N ARG A 114 7.31 -15.81 2.68
CA ARG A 114 7.61 -16.14 4.06
C ARG A 114 7.57 -14.90 4.95
N LEU A 115 8.20 -13.81 4.52
CA LEU A 115 8.22 -12.55 5.25
C LEU A 115 6.81 -11.94 5.37
N LEU A 116 5.98 -12.06 4.33
CA LEU A 116 4.62 -11.51 4.32
C LEU A 116 3.59 -12.34 5.11
N ARG A 117 3.89 -13.59 5.46
CA ARG A 117 3.06 -14.42 6.37
C ARG A 117 3.22 -14.04 7.84
N THR A 118 4.16 -13.15 8.14
CA THR A 118 4.40 -12.62 9.46
C THR A 118 3.92 -11.16 9.53
N ASP A 119 3.85 -10.62 10.72
CA ASP A 119 3.47 -9.22 10.97
C ASP A 119 4.61 -8.20 10.67
N ILE A 120 5.66 -8.63 9.98
CA ILE A 120 6.87 -7.81 9.71
C ILE A 120 6.53 -6.53 8.95
N SER A 121 5.67 -6.59 7.94
CA SER A 121 5.27 -5.39 7.20
C SER A 121 4.54 -4.39 8.11
N GLN A 122 3.70 -4.89 9.01
CA GLN A 122 3.00 -4.08 10.00
C GLN A 122 3.97 -3.47 11.01
N ARG A 123 4.91 -4.26 11.54
CA ARG A 123 5.97 -3.76 12.45
C ARG A 123 6.83 -2.71 11.77
N PHE A 124 7.17 -2.91 10.51
CA PHE A 124 7.94 -1.94 9.74
C PHE A 124 7.16 -0.62 9.54
N PHE A 125 5.89 -0.69 9.18
CA PHE A 125 5.03 0.49 9.11
C PHE A 125 4.95 1.22 10.46
N GLU A 126 4.79 0.47 11.55
CA GLU A 126 4.73 1.02 12.92
C GLU A 126 6.04 1.67 13.34
N ALA A 127 7.20 1.05 13.09
CA ALA A 127 8.51 1.65 13.35
C ALA A 127 8.69 2.96 12.57
N MET A 128 8.26 3.00 11.31
CA MET A 128 8.28 4.22 10.50
C MET A 128 7.33 5.29 11.05
N ARG A 129 6.15 4.90 11.52
CA ARG A 129 5.19 5.80 12.17
C ARG A 129 5.75 6.40 13.46
N GLN A 130 6.46 5.59 14.26
CA GLN A 130 7.12 6.05 15.48
C GLN A 130 8.23 7.06 15.17
N GLN A 131 9.03 6.84 14.13
CA GLN A 131 10.03 7.81 13.69
C GLN A 131 9.37 9.12 13.22
N ALA A 132 8.27 9.05 12.47
CA ALA A 132 7.52 10.24 12.07
C ALA A 132 6.98 11.01 13.30
N ASN A 133 6.52 10.30 14.31
CA ASN A 133 6.06 10.89 15.57
C ASN A 133 7.21 11.54 16.35
N SER A 134 8.36 10.87 16.48
CA SER A 134 9.57 11.40 17.14
C SER A 134 10.08 12.66 16.46
N ASN A 135 9.96 12.75 15.13
CA ASN A 135 10.28 13.94 14.35
C ASN A 135 9.15 15.00 14.34
N ARG A 136 8.12 14.85 15.18
CA ARG A 136 6.97 15.78 15.33
C ARG A 136 6.20 16.03 14.03
N LEU A 137 6.22 15.09 13.10
CA LEU A 137 5.49 15.17 11.84
C LEU A 137 4.02 14.76 11.97
N LEU A 138 3.67 14.00 13.01
CA LEU A 138 2.30 13.57 13.26
C LEU A 138 1.58 14.52 14.22
N SER A 139 0.38 14.93 13.84
CA SER A 139 -0.58 15.58 14.76
C SER A 139 -1.27 14.50 15.60
N ARG A 140 -1.60 14.84 16.85
CA ARG A 140 -2.32 13.95 17.78
C ARG A 140 -3.77 14.37 18.01
N GLU A 141 -4.25 15.41 17.34
CA GLU A 141 -5.52 16.07 17.68
C GLU A 141 -6.58 15.92 16.59
N HIS A 142 -6.17 16.01 15.33
CA HIS A 142 -7.10 16.12 14.21
C HIS A 142 -6.81 15.05 13.16
N PHE A 143 -7.81 14.20 12.92
CA PHE A 143 -7.71 13.09 12.00
C PHE A 143 -8.81 13.14 10.94
N SER A 144 -8.60 12.42 9.85
CA SER A 144 -9.62 12.18 8.82
C SER A 144 -9.62 10.70 8.44
N VAL A 145 -10.81 10.14 8.28
CA VAL A 145 -10.99 8.75 7.84
C VAL A 145 -11.70 8.72 6.49
N VAL A 146 -11.26 7.83 5.63
CA VAL A 146 -11.86 7.57 4.30
C VAL A 146 -11.70 6.09 3.97
N GLY A 147 -12.72 5.52 3.33
CA GLY A 147 -12.69 4.17 2.76
C GLY A 147 -12.70 4.19 1.24
N THR A 148 -12.10 3.19 0.62
CA THR A 148 -12.14 3.00 -0.83
C THR A 148 -12.16 1.53 -1.21
N LEU A 149 -12.70 1.21 -2.40
CA LEU A 149 -12.63 -0.12 -2.96
C LEU A 149 -11.35 -0.29 -3.80
N ILE A 150 -10.73 -1.46 -3.68
CA ILE A 150 -9.56 -1.88 -4.45
C ILE A 150 -9.91 -3.14 -5.21
N ASP A 151 -9.62 -3.17 -6.51
CA ASP A 151 -9.94 -4.31 -7.36
C ASP A 151 -9.04 -5.51 -7.01
N ALA A 152 -9.67 -6.65 -6.70
CA ALA A 152 -8.97 -7.89 -6.38
C ALA A 152 -8.28 -8.50 -7.60
N CYS A 153 -7.30 -9.37 -7.34
CA CYS A 153 -6.67 -10.21 -8.36
C CYS A 153 -7.54 -11.44 -8.68
N ALA A 154 -8.83 -11.20 -8.93
CA ALA A 154 -9.81 -12.22 -9.26
C ALA A 154 -10.70 -11.77 -10.43
N SER A 155 -11.12 -12.71 -11.24
CA SER A 155 -12.07 -12.43 -12.32
C SER A 155 -13.50 -12.76 -11.89
N MET A 156 -14.49 -12.13 -12.52
CA MET A 156 -15.90 -12.47 -12.33
C MET A 156 -16.23 -13.92 -12.70
N LYS A 157 -15.43 -14.54 -13.58
CA LYS A 157 -15.59 -15.95 -13.97
C LYS A 157 -15.25 -16.92 -12.84
N SER A 158 -14.39 -16.52 -11.91
CA SER A 158 -14.03 -17.34 -10.75
C SER A 158 -15.07 -17.29 -9.63
N PHE A 159 -16.08 -16.42 -9.73
CA PHE A 159 -17.12 -16.28 -8.72
C PHE A 159 -18.22 -17.31 -8.94
N ARG A 160 -18.13 -18.42 -8.18
CA ARG A 160 -18.97 -19.62 -8.31
C ARG A 160 -19.65 -19.96 -6.99
N PRO A 161 -20.69 -20.79 -6.98
CA PRO A 161 -21.29 -21.32 -5.76
C PRO A 161 -20.25 -21.93 -4.83
N GLN A 162 -20.44 -21.77 -3.52
CA GLN A 162 -19.51 -22.31 -2.51
C GLN A 162 -19.51 -23.84 -2.49
N ASP A 163 -20.67 -24.46 -2.77
CA ASP A 163 -20.91 -25.91 -2.71
C ASP A 163 -20.56 -26.64 -4.03
N GLU A 164 -20.07 -25.97 -5.06
CA GLU A 164 -19.54 -26.64 -6.25
C GLU A 164 -18.20 -27.31 -5.89
N GLU A 165 -18.22 -28.62 -5.74
CA GLU A 165 -17.00 -29.44 -5.77
C GLU A 165 -16.32 -29.28 -7.14
N GLU A 166 -15.01 -29.25 -7.17
CA GLU A 166 -14.26 -29.29 -8.42
C GLU A 166 -14.44 -30.68 -9.03
N ASP A 167 -15.48 -30.86 -9.84
CA ASP A 167 -15.55 -32.01 -10.74
C ASP A 167 -14.42 -31.84 -11.76
N ASP A 168 -13.37 -32.60 -11.52
CA ASP A 168 -12.23 -32.79 -12.43
C ASP A 168 -12.69 -33.68 -13.62
N GLU A 169 -13.80 -33.29 -14.26
CA GLU A 169 -14.26 -33.93 -15.46
C GLU A 169 -13.62 -33.30 -16.70
N GLY A 170 -12.88 -34.16 -17.33
CA GLY A 170 -12.08 -34.02 -18.53
C GLY A 170 -12.56 -33.03 -19.60
N ASP A 171 -11.56 -32.52 -20.20
CA ASP A 171 -11.37 -31.57 -21.31
C ASP A 171 -12.19 -31.87 -22.61
N ASP A 172 -13.48 -32.14 -22.54
CA ASP A 172 -14.30 -32.43 -23.73
C ASP A 172 -15.68 -31.72 -23.76
N GLN A 173 -15.79 -30.52 -23.19
CA GLN A 173 -16.96 -29.68 -23.38
C GLN A 173 -16.65 -28.52 -24.36
N PRO A 174 -17.54 -28.24 -25.32
CA PRO A 174 -17.31 -27.17 -26.30
C PRO A 174 -17.15 -25.82 -25.60
N SER A 175 -15.98 -25.22 -25.74
CA SER A 175 -15.60 -23.93 -25.16
C SER A 175 -16.36 -22.78 -25.81
N GLY A 176 -17.67 -22.73 -25.62
CA GLY A 176 -18.48 -21.55 -25.90
C GLY A 176 -18.11 -20.47 -24.90
N ARG A 177 -17.88 -19.24 -25.36
CA ARG A 177 -17.47 -18.05 -24.57
C ARG A 177 -18.34 -17.76 -23.35
N ASN A 178 -19.45 -18.47 -23.13
CA ASN A 178 -20.51 -18.20 -22.15
C ASN A 178 -20.96 -19.41 -21.31
N VAL A 179 -20.35 -20.59 -21.43
CA VAL A 179 -20.79 -21.81 -20.73
C VAL A 179 -20.62 -21.74 -19.20
N ALA A 180 -19.69 -20.95 -18.70
CA ALA A 180 -19.44 -20.78 -17.27
C ALA A 180 -20.25 -19.66 -16.60
N VAL A 181 -21.16 -19.00 -17.30
CA VAL A 181 -22.05 -17.97 -16.74
C VAL A 181 -23.44 -18.55 -16.70
N ASP A 182 -23.87 -19.07 -15.56
CA ASP A 182 -25.25 -19.53 -15.41
C ASP A 182 -26.18 -18.34 -15.49
N PHE A 183 -26.85 -18.23 -16.64
CA PHE A 183 -27.87 -17.23 -16.92
C PHE A 183 -29.27 -17.65 -16.42
N LYS A 184 -29.38 -18.68 -15.59
CA LYS A 184 -30.68 -19.18 -15.05
C LYS A 184 -31.38 -18.21 -14.09
N GLY A 185 -30.99 -16.94 -14.08
CA GLY A 185 -31.67 -15.89 -13.31
C GLY A 185 -31.33 -15.86 -11.81
N GLU A 186 -30.43 -16.70 -11.33
CA GLU A 186 -30.01 -16.65 -9.95
C GLU A 186 -29.17 -15.40 -9.66
N ARG A 187 -29.62 -14.63 -8.67
CA ARG A 187 -28.88 -13.45 -8.22
C ARG A 187 -27.65 -13.88 -7.44
N ARG A 188 -26.46 -13.70 -8.04
CA ARG A 188 -25.18 -13.95 -7.37
C ARG A 188 -25.02 -13.08 -6.13
N SER A 189 -24.69 -13.69 -5.00
CA SER A 189 -24.48 -13.00 -3.71
C SER A 189 -23.25 -13.55 -3.00
N ASN A 190 -22.60 -12.74 -2.18
CA ASN A 190 -21.46 -13.17 -1.35
C ASN A 190 -21.86 -14.20 -0.27
N ALA A 191 -23.14 -14.42 -0.02
CA ALA A 191 -23.61 -15.42 0.93
C ALA A 191 -23.60 -16.85 0.36
N LYS A 192 -23.77 -16.98 -0.97
CA LYS A 192 -23.87 -18.28 -1.65
C LYS A 192 -22.70 -18.56 -2.60
N HIS A 193 -21.92 -17.53 -2.96
CA HIS A 193 -20.87 -17.61 -3.96
C HIS A 193 -19.57 -17.02 -3.39
N GLU A 194 -18.46 -17.58 -3.84
CA GLU A 194 -17.11 -17.06 -3.55
C GLU A 194 -16.25 -17.11 -4.82
N SER A 195 -15.15 -16.37 -4.80
CA SER A 195 -14.14 -16.48 -5.86
C SER A 195 -13.23 -17.68 -5.59
N LYS A 196 -13.24 -18.68 -6.44
CA LYS A 196 -12.28 -19.80 -6.35
C LYS A 196 -10.81 -19.36 -6.52
N THR A 197 -10.59 -18.18 -7.15
CA THR A 197 -9.25 -17.62 -7.34
C THR A 197 -8.76 -16.83 -6.14
N ASP A 198 -9.65 -16.09 -5.47
CA ASP A 198 -9.36 -15.26 -4.30
C ASP A 198 -10.58 -15.26 -3.36
N PRO A 199 -10.69 -16.26 -2.46
CA PRO A 199 -11.86 -16.45 -1.60
C PRO A 199 -12.14 -15.27 -0.65
N ASP A 200 -11.13 -14.45 -0.36
CA ASP A 200 -11.28 -13.27 0.50
C ASP A 200 -11.91 -12.07 -0.23
N ALA A 201 -11.85 -12.05 -1.56
CA ALA A 201 -12.45 -10.98 -2.34
C ALA A 201 -14.00 -11.07 -2.32
N ARG A 202 -14.66 -9.92 -2.28
CA ARG A 202 -16.14 -9.85 -2.26
C ARG A 202 -16.66 -9.17 -3.50
N LEU A 203 -17.81 -9.67 -3.99
CA LEU A 203 -18.54 -9.06 -5.09
C LEU A 203 -19.24 -7.79 -4.61
N ILE A 204 -18.89 -6.66 -5.20
CA ILE A 204 -19.53 -5.37 -4.91
C ILE A 204 -20.11 -4.77 -6.19
N ARG A 205 -21.32 -4.25 -6.06
CA ARG A 205 -22.01 -3.49 -7.11
C ARG A 205 -22.40 -2.12 -6.54
N ARG A 206 -21.80 -1.06 -7.03
CA ARG A 206 -22.26 0.30 -6.75
C ARG A 206 -23.27 0.74 -7.82
N LYS A 207 -24.22 1.61 -7.46
CA LYS A 207 -25.21 2.16 -8.39
C LYS A 207 -24.50 2.80 -9.59
N GLY A 208 -24.87 2.41 -10.80
CA GLY A 208 -24.28 2.92 -12.04
C GLY A 208 -22.94 2.32 -12.46
N THR A 209 -22.41 1.31 -11.75
CA THR A 209 -21.17 0.64 -12.12
C THR A 209 -21.35 -0.88 -12.27
N ALA A 210 -20.49 -1.50 -13.07
CA ALA A 210 -20.43 -2.96 -13.17
C ALA A 210 -20.01 -3.58 -11.82
N ALA A 211 -20.54 -4.79 -11.55
CA ALA A 211 -20.10 -5.56 -10.39
C ALA A 211 -18.65 -5.98 -10.56
N ARG A 212 -17.87 -5.96 -9.45
CA ARG A 212 -16.47 -6.35 -9.45
C ARG A 212 -16.06 -6.97 -8.12
N MET A 213 -15.01 -7.81 -8.19
CA MET A 213 -14.41 -8.42 -7.02
C MET A 213 -13.46 -7.42 -6.36
N CYS A 214 -13.68 -7.10 -5.08
CA CYS A 214 -12.96 -6.05 -4.37
C CYS A 214 -12.65 -6.43 -2.93
N TYR A 215 -11.65 -5.70 -2.40
CA TYR A 215 -11.45 -5.46 -0.98
C TYR A 215 -11.88 -4.02 -0.66
N ALA A 216 -12.12 -3.74 0.61
CA ALA A 216 -12.28 -2.39 1.12
C ALA A 216 -11.03 -1.97 1.90
N GLU A 217 -10.43 -0.87 1.50
CA GLU A 217 -9.29 -0.27 2.18
C GLU A 217 -9.72 1.00 2.89
N HIS A 218 -9.27 1.13 4.13
CA HIS A 218 -9.57 2.26 4.99
C HIS A 218 -8.28 2.90 5.45
N LEU A 219 -8.23 4.23 5.41
CA LEU A 219 -7.10 5.02 5.89
C LEU A 219 -7.55 5.99 6.96
N LEU A 220 -6.76 6.10 8.02
CA LEU A 220 -6.81 7.17 8.99
C LEU A 220 -5.58 8.04 8.79
N THR A 221 -5.78 9.32 8.49
CA THR A 221 -4.70 10.30 8.29
C THR A 221 -4.77 11.40 9.33
N GLU A 222 -3.63 11.91 9.74
CA GLU A 222 -3.59 13.13 10.53
C GLU A 222 -3.72 14.37 9.60
N ASN A 223 -4.33 15.46 10.11
CA ASN A 223 -4.75 16.59 9.28
C ASN A 223 -3.69 17.69 9.10
N ARG A 224 -2.54 17.63 9.80
CA ARG A 224 -1.49 18.64 9.67
C ARG A 224 -0.70 18.45 8.37
N ASN A 225 -0.16 17.27 8.17
CA ASN A 225 0.69 16.90 7.03
C ASN A 225 0.02 15.89 6.10
N GLY A 226 -1.16 15.38 6.47
CA GLY A 226 -1.89 14.36 5.73
C GLY A 226 -1.19 13.00 5.74
N LEU A 227 -0.48 12.67 6.81
CA LEU A 227 0.22 11.39 6.94
C LEU A 227 -0.72 10.28 7.37
N ILE A 228 -0.50 9.09 6.82
CA ILE A 228 -1.23 7.89 7.22
C ILE A 228 -0.75 7.49 8.61
N VAL A 229 -1.64 7.48 9.58
CA VAL A 229 -1.35 7.07 10.95
C VAL A 229 -1.83 5.66 11.25
N ASP A 230 -2.87 5.22 10.54
CA ASP A 230 -3.37 3.86 10.59
C ASP A 230 -4.07 3.49 9.28
N ALA A 231 -4.13 2.21 8.98
CA ALA A 231 -4.78 1.71 7.79
C ALA A 231 -5.31 0.30 8.02
N GLU A 232 -6.46 -0.04 7.44
CA GLU A 232 -7.09 -1.34 7.60
C GLU A 232 -7.64 -1.85 6.27
N LEU A 233 -7.43 -3.14 5.99
CA LEU A 233 -8.02 -3.86 4.88
C LEU A 233 -9.12 -4.79 5.38
N THR A 234 -10.32 -4.62 4.84
CA THR A 234 -11.47 -5.46 5.21
C THR A 234 -12.08 -6.15 4.00
N HIS A 235 -12.92 -7.13 4.24
CA HIS A 235 -13.85 -7.57 3.21
C HIS A 235 -14.75 -6.41 2.82
N ALA A 236 -15.02 -6.24 1.52
CA ALA A 236 -15.87 -5.18 1.05
C ALA A 236 -17.34 -5.50 1.39
N THR A 237 -17.86 -4.86 2.44
CA THR A 237 -19.26 -4.94 2.91
C THR A 237 -19.83 -3.53 3.06
N GLU A 238 -21.14 -3.40 3.27
CA GLU A 238 -21.79 -2.10 3.47
C GLU A 238 -21.42 -1.42 4.80
N TYR A 239 -21.01 -2.21 5.80
CA TYR A 239 -20.71 -1.73 7.15
C TYR A 239 -19.22 -1.58 7.43
N SER A 240 -18.37 -2.21 6.62
CA SER A 240 -16.92 -2.28 6.84
C SER A 240 -16.24 -0.92 6.99
N GLU A 241 -16.73 0.11 6.30
CA GLU A 241 -16.14 1.45 6.37
C GLU A 241 -16.24 2.06 7.77
N ARG A 242 -17.41 1.91 8.44
CA ARG A 242 -17.65 2.48 9.76
C ARG A 242 -16.98 1.66 10.86
N GLU A 243 -17.03 0.34 10.75
CA GLU A 243 -16.37 -0.58 11.70
C GLU A 243 -14.86 -0.37 11.69
N ALA A 244 -14.24 -0.34 10.52
CA ALA A 244 -12.81 -0.09 10.37
C ALA A 244 -12.42 1.31 10.87
N ALA A 245 -13.24 2.33 10.59
CA ALA A 245 -13.01 3.67 11.11
C ALA A 245 -13.01 3.71 12.64
N SER A 246 -13.99 3.06 13.28
CA SER A 246 -14.05 2.98 14.74
C SER A 246 -12.85 2.23 15.33
N ALA A 247 -12.46 1.11 14.71
CA ALA A 247 -11.28 0.34 15.12
C ALA A 247 -9.98 1.13 14.98
N MET A 248 -9.77 1.84 13.86
CA MET A 248 -8.59 2.68 13.64
C MET A 248 -8.55 3.86 14.63
N VAL A 249 -9.69 4.52 14.86
CA VAL A 249 -9.78 5.62 15.82
C VAL A 249 -9.43 5.12 17.22
N SER A 250 -9.92 3.96 17.65
CA SER A 250 -9.62 3.40 18.99
C SER A 250 -8.12 3.15 19.20
N ARG A 251 -7.38 2.78 18.15
CA ARG A 251 -5.93 2.55 18.24
C ARG A 251 -5.08 3.82 18.35
N VAL A 252 -5.62 4.97 17.93
CA VAL A 252 -4.90 6.26 17.99
C VAL A 252 -5.35 7.15 19.14
N LEU A 253 -6.37 6.73 19.90
CA LEU A 253 -6.83 7.44 21.08
C LEU A 253 -5.71 7.57 22.11
N GLY A 254 -5.57 8.76 22.66
CA GLY A 254 -4.68 9.08 23.77
C GLY A 254 -5.46 9.72 24.91
N THR A 255 -4.77 10.48 25.75
CA THR A 255 -5.38 11.22 26.86
C THR A 255 -6.11 12.48 26.41
N HIS A 256 -5.94 12.89 25.16
CA HIS A 256 -6.53 14.12 24.64
C HIS A 256 -7.76 13.85 23.78
N ARG A 257 -8.70 14.78 23.81
CA ARG A 257 -9.84 14.78 22.90
C ARG A 257 -9.37 14.99 21.47
N ILE A 258 -9.82 14.14 20.57
CA ILE A 258 -9.49 14.22 19.14
C ILE A 258 -10.70 14.65 18.30
N THR A 259 -10.47 15.10 17.08
CA THR A 259 -11.50 15.30 16.06
C THR A 259 -11.31 14.34 14.90
N VAL A 260 -12.40 13.79 14.39
CA VAL A 260 -12.38 12.84 13.26
C VAL A 260 -13.24 13.37 12.12
N GLY A 261 -12.59 13.77 11.02
CA GLY A 261 -13.23 14.18 9.78
C GLY A 261 -13.64 12.97 8.94
N ALA A 262 -14.88 12.93 8.44
CA ALA A 262 -15.36 11.87 7.56
C ALA A 262 -16.38 12.40 6.53
N ASP A 263 -16.67 11.58 5.52
CA ASP A 263 -17.66 11.91 4.52
C ASP A 263 -19.10 11.68 5.02
N LYS A 264 -20.08 12.03 4.18
CA LYS A 264 -21.52 11.87 4.53
C LYS A 264 -21.96 10.42 4.72
N GLY A 265 -21.21 9.43 4.23
CA GLY A 265 -21.50 8.00 4.42
C GLY A 265 -21.36 7.55 5.88
N TYR A 266 -20.59 8.32 6.68
CA TYR A 266 -20.41 8.09 8.11
C TYR A 266 -21.44 8.83 8.99
N ASP A 267 -22.32 9.64 8.39
CA ASP A 267 -23.35 10.38 9.13
C ASP A 267 -24.54 9.49 9.52
N THR A 268 -24.29 8.56 10.43
CA THR A 268 -25.28 7.64 11.01
C THR A 268 -25.34 7.82 12.53
N PRO A 269 -26.52 7.69 13.17
CA PRO A 269 -26.63 7.85 14.61
C PRO A 269 -25.65 6.96 15.39
N ALA A 270 -25.54 5.69 15.03
CA ALA A 270 -24.66 4.72 15.67
C ALA A 270 -23.18 5.16 15.61
N PHE A 271 -22.68 5.55 14.42
CA PHE A 271 -21.28 5.98 14.30
C PHE A 271 -21.00 7.27 15.09
N LEU A 272 -21.92 8.22 15.07
CA LEU A 272 -21.79 9.46 15.85
C LEU A 272 -21.74 9.20 17.37
N GLU A 273 -22.54 8.26 17.84
CA GLU A 273 -22.55 7.83 19.24
C GLU A 273 -21.24 7.13 19.62
N THR A 274 -20.81 6.14 18.85
CA THR A 274 -19.52 5.45 19.03
C THR A 274 -18.34 6.43 19.10
N MET A 275 -18.27 7.42 18.19
CA MET A 275 -17.21 8.44 18.24
C MET A 275 -17.24 9.27 19.53
N ARG A 276 -18.44 9.64 20.01
CA ARG A 276 -18.59 10.40 21.26
C ARG A 276 -18.21 9.59 22.50
N GLU A 277 -18.62 8.33 22.55
CA GLU A 277 -18.24 7.39 23.63
C GLU A 277 -16.72 7.22 23.71
N MET A 278 -16.04 7.18 22.57
CA MET A 278 -14.59 7.13 22.49
C MET A 278 -13.90 8.47 22.86
N GLY A 279 -14.65 9.55 23.14
CA GLY A 279 -14.08 10.88 23.37
C GLY A 279 -13.62 11.60 22.10
N ALA A 280 -13.98 11.10 20.92
CA ALA A 280 -13.70 11.75 19.64
C ALA A 280 -14.85 12.66 19.21
N THR A 281 -14.52 13.88 18.73
CA THR A 281 -15.52 14.80 18.17
C THR A 281 -15.69 14.52 16.68
N PRO A 282 -16.89 14.08 16.21
CA PRO A 282 -17.12 13.78 14.81
C PRO A 282 -17.30 15.07 13.98
N HIS A 283 -16.42 15.30 13.02
CA HIS A 283 -16.50 16.35 12.01
C HIS A 283 -16.93 15.77 10.65
N ILE A 284 -18.17 15.29 10.58
CA ILE A 284 -18.70 14.53 9.44
C ILE A 284 -19.50 15.44 8.51
N ALA A 285 -19.34 15.26 7.20
CA ALA A 285 -20.16 15.97 6.23
C ALA A 285 -21.64 15.55 6.39
N ARG A 286 -22.52 16.52 6.63
CA ARG A 286 -23.91 16.28 6.99
C ARG A 286 -24.76 15.72 5.86
N THR A 287 -25.67 14.84 6.22
CA THR A 287 -26.87 14.50 5.47
C THR A 287 -28.04 15.42 5.84
N VAL A 288 -29.14 15.35 5.11
CA VAL A 288 -30.37 16.11 5.43
C VAL A 288 -30.94 15.72 6.80
N ARG A 289 -30.71 14.46 7.24
CA ARG A 289 -31.22 13.89 8.50
C ARG A 289 -30.13 13.74 9.55
N SER A 290 -29.05 14.52 9.44
CA SER A 290 -27.90 14.47 10.37
C SER A 290 -28.30 14.66 11.83
N LYS A 291 -27.71 13.87 12.71
CA LYS A 291 -27.79 13.99 14.17
C LYS A 291 -26.57 14.65 14.79
N LEU A 292 -25.76 15.34 13.98
CA LEU A 292 -24.63 16.13 14.45
C LEU A 292 -25.10 17.28 15.35
N ASP A 293 -24.35 17.48 16.44
CA ASP A 293 -24.63 18.58 17.38
C ASP A 293 -24.39 19.94 16.71
N GLY A 294 -25.32 20.87 16.94
CA GLY A 294 -25.22 22.25 16.44
C GLY A 294 -23.98 23.01 16.94
N ARG A 295 -23.44 22.67 18.12
CA ARG A 295 -22.18 23.25 18.62
C ARG A 295 -21.00 22.83 17.74
N THR A 296 -20.89 21.54 17.43
CA THR A 296 -19.85 21.01 16.52
C THR A 296 -19.88 21.69 15.17
N ILE A 297 -21.07 21.87 14.61
CA ILE A 297 -21.24 22.46 13.27
C ILE A 297 -20.84 23.93 13.22
N ARG A 298 -21.14 24.70 14.27
CA ARG A 298 -20.80 26.14 14.35
C ARG A 298 -19.33 26.39 14.70
N HIS A 299 -18.62 25.36 15.18
CA HIS A 299 -17.21 25.50 15.53
C HIS A 299 -16.36 25.67 14.26
N GLU A 300 -15.44 26.63 14.26
CA GLU A 300 -14.57 26.93 13.13
C GLU A 300 -13.77 25.70 12.66
N GLY A 301 -13.29 24.89 13.60
CA GLY A 301 -12.56 23.63 13.35
C GLY A 301 -13.34 22.63 12.50
N TYR A 302 -14.68 22.65 12.50
CA TYR A 302 -15.50 21.79 11.66
C TYR A 302 -15.26 22.05 10.17
N ALA A 303 -15.32 23.29 9.74
CA ALA A 303 -15.08 23.67 8.35
C ALA A 303 -13.64 23.41 7.91
N ILE A 304 -12.69 23.60 8.83
CA ILE A 304 -11.26 23.26 8.59
C ILE A 304 -11.08 21.76 8.39
N SER A 305 -11.66 20.93 9.26
CA SER A 305 -11.57 19.45 9.15
C SER A 305 -12.15 18.95 7.82
N LEU A 306 -13.31 19.46 7.39
CA LEU A 306 -13.90 19.06 6.12
C LEU A 306 -13.04 19.45 4.90
N ARG A 307 -12.33 20.57 4.96
CA ARG A 307 -11.38 20.95 3.92
C ARG A 307 -10.13 20.06 3.92
N ARG A 308 -9.59 19.81 5.12
CA ARG A 308 -8.38 18.97 5.29
C ARG A 308 -8.62 17.51 4.91
N ARG A 309 -9.82 16.99 5.08
CA ARG A 309 -10.19 15.64 4.66
C ARG A 309 -9.81 15.32 3.20
N LYS A 310 -9.84 16.32 2.32
CA LYS A 310 -9.45 16.15 0.92
C LYS A 310 -8.01 15.63 0.76
N MET A 311 -7.12 15.92 1.70
CA MET A 311 -5.74 15.41 1.68
C MET A 311 -5.70 13.88 1.78
N THR A 312 -6.66 13.25 2.46
CA THR A 312 -6.76 11.78 2.54
C THR A 312 -7.10 11.18 1.17
N GLU A 313 -7.95 11.84 0.39
CA GLU A 313 -8.28 11.42 -0.98
C GLU A 313 -7.05 11.45 -1.90
N GLU A 314 -6.17 12.44 -1.74
CA GLU A 314 -4.89 12.51 -2.46
C GLU A 314 -3.97 11.35 -2.07
N ARG A 315 -3.95 10.93 -0.80
CA ARG A 315 -3.18 9.76 -0.35
C ARG A 315 -3.67 8.48 -1.01
N PHE A 316 -4.99 8.27 -1.09
CA PHE A 316 -5.52 7.15 -1.87
C PHE A 316 -5.16 7.21 -3.34
N GLY A 317 -5.22 8.39 -3.95
CA GLY A 317 -4.77 8.59 -5.32
C GLY A 317 -3.32 8.14 -5.52
N SER A 318 -2.43 8.57 -4.64
CA SER A 318 -1.03 8.18 -4.63
C SER A 318 -0.85 6.67 -4.41
N MET A 319 -1.52 6.07 -3.44
CA MET A 319 -1.44 4.62 -3.18
C MET A 319 -1.94 3.80 -4.36
N LYS A 320 -3.05 4.20 -4.98
CA LYS A 320 -3.61 3.50 -6.16
C LYS A 320 -2.71 3.58 -7.39
N VAL A 321 -2.11 4.72 -7.65
CA VAL A 321 -1.30 4.94 -8.86
C VAL A 321 0.15 4.51 -8.62
N ILE A 322 0.81 5.14 -7.68
CA ILE A 322 2.24 4.95 -7.43
C ILE A 322 2.48 3.71 -6.56
N GLY A 323 1.66 3.50 -5.52
CA GLY A 323 1.67 2.30 -4.68
C GLY A 323 1.14 1.04 -5.39
N MET A 324 0.68 1.17 -6.65
CA MET A 324 0.16 0.06 -7.47
C MET A 324 -1.04 -0.68 -6.88
N MET A 325 -1.81 0.00 -6.00
CA MET A 325 -2.96 -0.58 -5.30
C MET A 325 -4.29 -0.45 -6.07
N ARG A 326 -4.30 0.08 -7.31
CA ARG A 326 -5.54 0.19 -8.10
C ARG A 326 -6.14 -1.17 -8.43
N LYS A 327 -5.29 -2.12 -8.85
CA LYS A 327 -5.62 -3.52 -9.08
C LYS A 327 -4.56 -4.36 -8.42
N LEU A 328 -4.99 -5.21 -7.50
CA LEU A 328 -4.09 -6.06 -6.74
C LEU A 328 -3.40 -7.08 -7.64
N ARG A 329 -2.18 -7.44 -7.29
CA ARG A 329 -1.37 -8.43 -8.00
C ARG A 329 -1.30 -9.75 -7.25
N ARG A 330 -1.64 -9.73 -5.96
CA ARG A 330 -1.61 -10.86 -5.06
C ARG A 330 -3.03 -11.22 -4.62
N ARG A 331 -3.19 -12.44 -4.16
CA ARG A 331 -4.44 -13.03 -3.70
C ARG A 331 -4.35 -13.31 -2.21
N GLY A 332 -5.49 -13.28 -1.55
CA GLY A 332 -5.60 -13.49 -0.11
C GLY A 332 -5.37 -12.21 0.69
N LYS A 333 -6.22 -11.98 1.69
CA LYS A 333 -6.25 -10.78 2.52
C LYS A 333 -4.90 -10.50 3.18
N GLU A 334 -4.20 -11.53 3.67
CA GLU A 334 -2.92 -11.42 4.35
C GLU A 334 -1.84 -10.77 3.48
N LYS A 335 -1.64 -11.26 2.25
CA LYS A 335 -0.65 -10.73 1.31
C LYS A 335 -1.01 -9.32 0.83
N VAL A 336 -2.30 -9.07 0.64
CA VAL A 336 -2.81 -7.75 0.24
C VAL A 336 -2.61 -6.73 1.37
N THR A 337 -2.80 -7.14 2.62
CA THR A 337 -2.52 -6.31 3.80
C THR A 337 -1.05 -5.89 3.83
N SER A 338 -0.12 -6.80 3.60
CA SER A 338 1.31 -6.48 3.56
C SER A 338 1.67 -5.53 2.41
N ASP A 339 1.07 -5.70 1.22
CA ASP A 339 1.25 -4.75 0.11
C ASP A 339 0.77 -3.34 0.47
N ARG A 340 -0.38 -3.25 1.16
CA ARG A 340 -0.93 -1.99 1.67
C ARG A 340 0.01 -1.33 2.68
N GLU A 341 0.56 -2.10 3.62
CA GLU A 341 1.50 -1.59 4.63
C GLU A 341 2.76 -1.03 4.00
N MET A 342 3.32 -1.71 3.01
CA MET A 342 4.45 -1.21 2.23
C MET A 342 4.11 0.08 1.46
N ALA A 343 2.90 0.17 0.88
CA ALA A 343 2.44 1.37 0.20
C ALA A 343 2.20 2.55 1.18
N SER A 344 1.70 2.27 2.39
CA SER A 344 1.53 3.24 3.47
C SER A 344 2.87 3.71 4.01
N THR A 345 3.83 2.80 4.20
CA THR A 345 5.21 3.12 4.60
C THR A 345 5.87 4.05 3.59
N ARG A 346 5.68 3.82 2.29
CA ARG A 346 6.14 4.75 1.25
C ARG A 346 5.60 6.17 1.43
N ALA A 347 4.32 6.31 1.78
CA ALA A 347 3.72 7.63 1.99
C ALA A 347 4.37 8.36 3.17
N LEU A 348 4.81 7.64 4.21
CA LEU A 348 5.58 8.20 5.33
C LEU A 348 6.99 8.62 4.89
N PHE A 349 7.69 7.82 4.09
CA PHE A 349 9.02 8.19 3.56
C PHE A 349 8.98 9.48 2.75
N ASN A 350 7.96 9.68 1.93
CA ASN A 350 7.81 10.93 1.17
C ASN A 350 7.82 12.16 2.09
N SER A 351 7.25 12.06 3.27
CA SER A 351 7.17 13.19 4.20
C SER A 351 8.39 13.29 5.11
N LEU A 352 9.00 12.19 5.50
CA LEU A 352 10.26 12.16 6.25
C LEU A 352 11.44 12.71 5.42
N SER A 353 11.38 12.54 4.10
CA SER A 353 12.41 13.01 3.16
C SER A 353 12.13 14.38 2.57
N THR A 354 10.90 14.92 2.65
CA THR A 354 10.48 16.20 2.04
C THR A 354 10.87 17.48 2.81
N GLY A 355 11.78 17.40 3.76
CA GLY A 355 12.57 18.62 3.95
C GLY A 355 13.26 19.07 2.66
N VAL A 356 13.30 18.27 1.56
CA VAL A 356 14.16 18.54 0.39
C VAL A 356 13.61 18.16 -1.01
N PHE A 357 12.64 17.24 -1.23
CA PHE A 357 12.30 16.86 -2.62
C PHE A 357 10.86 16.40 -2.88
N GLN A 358 10.26 16.91 -3.97
CA GLN A 358 9.07 16.33 -4.62
C GLN A 358 9.47 15.09 -5.43
N TRP A 359 9.10 13.91 -4.97
CA TRP A 359 9.36 12.61 -5.63
C TRP A 359 8.77 12.47 -7.05
N ALA A 360 7.86 13.36 -7.45
CA ALA A 360 7.31 13.40 -8.81
C ALA A 360 8.39 13.55 -9.90
N SER A 361 9.55 14.11 -9.57
CA SER A 361 10.65 14.29 -10.53
C SER A 361 11.55 13.06 -10.70
N LEU A 362 11.52 12.08 -9.80
CA LEU A 362 12.37 10.88 -9.92
C LEU A 362 11.75 9.80 -10.83
N SER A 363 10.44 9.75 -10.96
CA SER A 363 9.78 8.85 -11.93
C SER A 363 10.05 9.25 -13.38
N THR A 364 10.42 10.50 -13.64
CA THR A 364 10.81 11.01 -14.95
C THR A 364 12.27 10.72 -15.32
N ILE A 365 13.13 10.46 -14.32
CA ILE A 365 14.57 10.17 -14.55
C ILE A 365 14.79 8.69 -14.94
N SER A 366 13.87 7.80 -14.60
CA SER A 366 14.05 6.35 -14.81
C SER A 366 13.55 5.81 -16.17
N ASN A 367 13.05 6.65 -17.09
CA ASN A 367 12.59 6.15 -18.38
C ASN A 367 12.76 7.17 -19.54
N PRO A 368 13.98 7.36 -20.05
CA PRO A 368 14.22 8.22 -21.23
C PRO A 368 13.66 7.65 -22.53
N ALA A 369 13.03 6.47 -22.53
CA ALA A 369 12.61 5.75 -23.75
C ALA A 369 11.13 5.88 -24.14
N LEU A 370 10.33 6.75 -23.49
CA LEU A 370 8.88 6.86 -23.76
C LEU A 370 8.38 8.26 -24.16
N ASP A 371 9.24 9.16 -24.59
CA ASP A 371 8.75 10.36 -25.27
C ASP A 371 8.62 10.06 -26.77
N PRO A 372 7.41 10.15 -27.36
CA PRO A 372 7.26 10.07 -28.80
C PRO A 372 7.92 11.30 -29.45
N PRO A 373 8.51 11.20 -30.64
CA PRO A 373 9.20 12.29 -31.30
C PRO A 373 8.23 13.46 -31.54
N LYS A 374 8.57 14.64 -31.04
CA LYS A 374 7.86 15.88 -31.36
C LYS A 374 7.87 16.06 -32.87
N LYS A 375 6.70 16.03 -33.50
CA LYS A 375 6.54 16.40 -34.90
C LYS A 375 6.92 17.89 -35.02
N SER A 376 8.01 18.15 -35.73
CA SER A 376 8.36 19.48 -36.20
C SER A 376 7.31 19.94 -37.23
N MET A 377 6.67 21.06 -36.97
CA MET A 377 6.10 21.92 -38.01
C MET A 377 7.19 22.77 -38.60
#